data_36137cf4e6c682913c2adca8d4547aa8
#
_entry.id   36137cf4e6c682913c2adca8d4547aa8
#
_cell.length_a   1.000
_cell.length_b   1.000
_cell.length_c   1.000
_cell.angle_alpha   90.00
_cell.angle_beta   90.00
_cell.angle_gamma   90.00
#
_symmetry.space_group_name_H-M   'P 1'
#
loop_
_entity.id
_entity.type
_entity.pdbx_description
1 polymer ?
#
loop_
_entity_poly.entity_id
_entity_poly.type
_entity_poly.pdbx_seq_one_letter_code
_entity_poly.pdbx_strand_id
1 'polypeptide(L)'
;DLFPLNLERIEDQYMAMIHRMPSCEESGLKDDFNGPICYTPDGNPLVGPAPGLRNMWLAEGFSFGITAAGGVGNYMAQMMVNGEAEIDMASLDPKRYGSWMTTEYAARKNEECYDHVYILHHPDEERPACAGLRTSPAYDRQKAAGAQFGRVNGWDRPNYFGPLDADENFDHDSRSFRRGKWWKYAVDEAKAIREGVGLIDATAFTKHVVKGPGATQFLDWFTCNKLPKVGRINLTYALTGSGTTRTEYTIVRNGENEYYLVSAGAWTAYDSDYLRKAAEDKAAEFGYIEIHDVTNQWGVFAIAGPKTRSVLSK
;
A
#
# COMPACT_ATOMS: atom_id res chain seq x y z
N ASP A 1 -4.14 -31.51 3.57
CA ASP A 1 -3.76 -32.76 2.89
C ASP A 1 -2.53 -32.50 2.03
N LEU A 2 -1.66 -33.50 1.90
CA LEU A 2 -0.52 -33.45 1.00
C LEU A 2 -0.97 -33.80 -0.43
N PHE A 3 -0.30 -33.18 -1.40
CA PHE A 3 -0.51 -33.48 -2.81
C PHE A 3 0.39 -34.62 -3.28
N PRO A 4 0.04 -35.34 -4.36
CA PRO A 4 0.95 -36.28 -4.97
C PRO A 4 2.22 -35.60 -5.46
N LEU A 5 3.34 -36.33 -5.44
CA LEU A 5 4.59 -35.86 -6.03
C LEU A 5 4.40 -35.53 -7.52
N ASN A 6 4.93 -34.37 -7.91
CA ASN A 6 5.00 -33.97 -9.31
C ASN A 6 6.39 -33.39 -9.60
N LEU A 7 7.27 -34.24 -10.13
CA LEU A 7 8.65 -33.85 -10.42
C LEU A 7 8.77 -32.91 -11.61
N GLU A 8 7.83 -32.92 -12.55
CA GLU A 8 7.84 -31.97 -13.70
C GLU A 8 7.80 -30.52 -13.24
N ARG A 9 7.11 -30.24 -12.12
CA ARG A 9 7.01 -28.88 -11.56
C ARG A 9 8.32 -28.34 -10.98
N ILE A 10 9.27 -29.22 -10.66
CA ILE A 10 10.56 -28.87 -10.05
C ILE A 10 11.74 -29.33 -10.90
N GLU A 11 11.51 -29.68 -12.17
CA GLU A 11 12.54 -30.22 -13.05
C GLU A 11 13.76 -29.32 -13.18
N ASP A 12 13.55 -28.03 -13.40
CA ASP A 12 14.64 -27.05 -13.51
C ASP A 12 15.49 -26.96 -12.24
N GLN A 13 14.85 -26.97 -11.07
CA GLN A 13 15.54 -26.93 -9.78
C GLN A 13 16.28 -28.24 -9.51
N TYR A 14 15.67 -29.36 -9.89
CA TYR A 14 16.28 -30.69 -9.76
C TYR A 14 17.51 -30.83 -10.65
N MET A 15 17.42 -30.40 -11.91
CA MET A 15 18.55 -30.38 -12.83
C MET A 15 19.67 -29.42 -12.40
N ALA A 16 19.32 -28.25 -11.86
CA ALA A 16 20.29 -27.31 -11.30
C ALA A 16 21.01 -27.90 -10.07
N MET A 17 20.32 -28.69 -9.25
CA MET A 17 20.92 -29.41 -8.13
C MET A 17 21.92 -30.46 -8.60
N ILE A 18 21.53 -31.32 -9.55
CA ILE A 18 22.42 -32.33 -10.14
C ILE A 18 23.67 -31.68 -10.76
N HIS A 19 23.49 -30.57 -11.49
CA HIS A 19 24.64 -29.84 -12.06
C HIS A 19 25.65 -29.39 -11.01
N ARG A 20 25.18 -28.96 -9.83
CA ARG A 20 26.05 -28.51 -8.71
C ARG A 20 26.59 -29.64 -7.86
N MET A 21 25.82 -30.72 -7.76
CA MET A 21 26.10 -31.91 -6.92
C MET A 21 25.80 -33.18 -7.72
N PRO A 22 26.70 -33.60 -8.62
CA PRO A 22 26.45 -34.76 -9.52
C PRO A 22 26.09 -36.06 -8.78
N SER A 23 26.56 -36.26 -7.55
CA SER A 23 26.20 -37.40 -6.71
C SER A 23 24.69 -37.51 -6.41
N CYS A 24 23.93 -36.43 -6.57
CA CYS A 24 22.48 -36.47 -6.38
C CYS A 24 21.76 -37.23 -7.50
N GLU A 25 22.35 -37.32 -8.67
CA GLU A 25 21.77 -38.09 -9.80
C GLU A 25 21.66 -39.61 -9.48
N GLU A 26 22.63 -40.12 -8.75
CA GLU A 26 22.72 -41.55 -8.41
C GLU A 26 22.02 -41.90 -7.09
N SER A 27 21.72 -40.89 -6.23
CA SER A 27 21.26 -41.13 -4.87
C SER A 27 19.76 -41.48 -4.75
N GLY A 28 18.96 -41.21 -5.78
CA GLY A 28 17.50 -41.39 -5.74
C GLY A 28 16.77 -40.53 -4.73
N LEU A 29 15.45 -40.67 -4.66
CA LEU A 29 14.58 -39.98 -3.71
C LEU A 29 14.20 -40.95 -2.59
N LYS A 30 14.39 -40.52 -1.33
CA LYS A 30 14.00 -41.32 -0.17
C LYS A 30 12.54 -41.01 0.24
N ASP A 31 12.24 -39.76 0.39
CA ASP A 31 10.93 -39.22 0.79
C ASP A 31 10.60 -37.98 -0.04
N ASP A 32 9.31 -37.76 -0.30
CA ASP A 32 8.81 -36.56 -0.94
C ASP A 32 7.66 -35.95 -0.13
N PHE A 33 7.58 -34.63 -0.16
CA PHE A 33 6.51 -33.87 0.45
C PHE A 33 6.04 -32.78 -0.52
N ASN A 34 4.77 -32.82 -0.87
CA ASN A 34 4.15 -31.82 -1.73
C ASN A 34 2.87 -31.30 -1.06
N GLY A 35 2.79 -30.03 -0.76
CA GLY A 35 1.67 -29.44 -0.04
C GLY A 35 1.47 -27.96 -0.35
N PRO A 36 0.31 -27.40 0.01
CA PRO A 36 0.02 -25.98 -0.19
C PRO A 36 0.88 -25.13 0.72
N ILE A 37 1.34 -24.00 0.20
CA ILE A 37 1.98 -22.93 0.96
C ILE A 37 0.99 -21.79 1.13
N CYS A 38 0.79 -21.31 2.37
CA CYS A 38 0.01 -20.12 2.62
C CYS A 38 0.84 -18.90 2.19
N TYR A 39 0.39 -18.22 1.15
CA TYR A 39 1.05 -17.05 0.58
C TYR A 39 0.15 -15.83 0.66
N THR A 40 0.74 -14.65 0.83
CA THR A 40 0.02 -13.38 0.85
C THR A 40 0.24 -12.60 -0.46
N PRO A 41 -0.60 -11.63 -0.79
CA PRO A 41 -0.49 -10.85 -2.03
C PRO A 41 0.82 -10.09 -2.23
N ASP A 42 1.55 -9.81 -1.16
CA ASP A 42 2.85 -9.12 -1.15
C ASP A 42 4.01 -10.01 -0.68
N GLY A 43 3.73 -11.28 -0.32
CA GLY A 43 4.72 -12.23 0.20
C GLY A 43 5.12 -12.01 1.65
N ASN A 44 4.67 -10.93 2.30
CA ASN A 44 4.93 -10.67 3.71
C ASN A 44 3.89 -11.34 4.61
N PRO A 45 4.26 -11.85 5.78
CA PRO A 45 3.30 -12.47 6.69
C PRO A 45 2.28 -11.46 7.22
N LEU A 46 1.19 -11.98 7.78
CA LEU A 46 0.19 -11.22 8.53
C LEU A 46 0.55 -11.28 10.01
N VAL A 47 1.02 -10.18 10.58
CA VAL A 47 1.48 -10.11 11.98
C VAL A 47 0.84 -8.92 12.67
N GLY A 48 0.03 -9.18 13.69
CA GLY A 48 -0.61 -8.12 14.47
C GLY A 48 -2.05 -8.42 14.84
N PRO A 49 -2.77 -7.43 15.38
CA PRO A 49 -4.15 -7.60 15.80
C PRO A 49 -5.08 -7.84 14.59
N ALA A 50 -5.94 -8.85 14.73
CA ALA A 50 -6.92 -9.19 13.69
C ALA A 50 -7.90 -8.02 13.45
N PRO A 51 -8.17 -7.64 12.19
CA PRO A 51 -9.10 -6.58 11.87
C PRO A 51 -10.51 -6.87 12.42
N GLY A 52 -11.11 -5.90 13.11
CA GLY A 52 -12.47 -6.00 13.64
C GLY A 52 -12.68 -6.93 14.83
N LEU A 53 -11.63 -7.56 15.35
CA LEU A 53 -11.70 -8.47 16.49
C LEU A 53 -10.87 -7.94 17.66
N ARG A 54 -11.35 -8.20 18.88
CA ARG A 54 -10.63 -7.91 20.12
C ARG A 54 -9.90 -9.16 20.62
N ASN A 55 -8.70 -8.98 21.16
CA ASN A 55 -7.88 -10.04 21.75
C ASN A 55 -7.56 -11.22 20.81
N MET A 56 -7.67 -11.00 19.50
CA MET A 56 -7.24 -11.95 18.49
C MET A 56 -6.03 -11.38 17.74
N TRP A 57 -5.00 -12.19 17.61
CA TRP A 57 -3.75 -11.83 16.97
C TRP A 57 -3.43 -12.82 15.85
N LEU A 58 -2.91 -12.31 14.75
CA LEU A 58 -2.50 -13.10 13.60
C LEU A 58 -0.97 -13.21 13.55
N ALA A 59 -0.47 -14.39 13.27
CA ALA A 59 0.92 -14.68 12.93
C ALA A 59 0.90 -15.80 11.88
N GLU A 60 0.58 -15.47 10.65
CA GLU A 60 0.31 -16.44 9.57
C GLU A 60 0.79 -15.92 8.20
N GLY A 61 0.69 -16.77 7.17
CA GLY A 61 1.08 -16.40 5.81
C GLY A 61 2.59 -16.30 5.61
N PHE A 62 3.37 -17.04 6.38
CA PHE A 62 4.83 -17.05 6.25
C PHE A 62 5.28 -17.91 5.08
N SER A 63 5.84 -17.30 4.07
CA SER A 63 6.60 -18.02 3.03
C SER A 63 7.95 -18.53 3.55
N PHE A 64 8.61 -17.76 4.44
CA PHE A 64 9.88 -18.09 5.08
C PHE A 64 9.73 -18.20 6.60
N GLY A 65 8.85 -19.11 7.05
CA GLY A 65 8.43 -19.21 8.45
C GLY A 65 9.55 -19.41 9.45
N ILE A 66 10.44 -20.37 9.19
CA ILE A 66 11.57 -20.68 10.11
C ILE A 66 12.49 -19.47 10.25
N THR A 67 12.81 -18.79 9.15
CA THR A 67 13.69 -17.63 9.14
C THR A 67 13.10 -16.44 9.91
N ALA A 68 11.79 -16.21 9.79
CA ALA A 68 11.11 -15.05 10.35
C ALA A 68 10.60 -15.25 11.78
N ALA A 69 10.39 -16.51 12.21
CA ALA A 69 9.67 -16.84 13.44
C ALA A 69 10.22 -16.18 14.70
N GLY A 70 11.54 -16.18 14.89
CA GLY A 70 12.18 -15.61 16.09
C GLY A 70 11.95 -14.10 16.21
N GLY A 71 12.18 -13.35 15.12
CA GLY A 71 11.99 -11.90 15.07
C GLY A 71 10.51 -11.52 15.23
N VAL A 72 9.63 -12.17 14.48
CA VAL A 72 8.19 -11.91 14.55
C VAL A 72 7.64 -12.21 15.94
N GLY A 73 8.05 -13.33 16.56
CA GLY A 73 7.63 -13.68 17.92
C GLY A 73 8.01 -12.61 18.94
N ASN A 74 9.24 -12.09 18.87
CA ASN A 74 9.71 -11.03 19.75
C ASN A 74 8.89 -9.73 19.58
N TYR A 75 8.72 -9.25 18.36
CA TYR A 75 8.00 -7.98 18.13
C TYR A 75 6.50 -8.09 18.38
N MET A 76 5.91 -9.25 18.08
CA MET A 76 4.50 -9.52 18.42
C MET A 76 4.26 -9.52 19.92
N ALA A 77 5.18 -10.13 20.70
CA ALA A 77 5.11 -10.08 22.15
C ALA A 77 5.21 -8.64 22.70
N GLN A 78 6.08 -7.80 22.12
CA GLN A 78 6.16 -6.38 22.47
C GLN A 78 4.84 -5.66 22.19
N MET A 79 4.23 -5.88 21.01
CA MET A 79 2.93 -5.27 20.67
C MET A 79 1.83 -5.70 21.66
N MET A 80 1.81 -6.97 22.07
CA MET A 80 0.82 -7.49 23.03
C MET A 80 0.98 -6.90 24.43
N VAL A 81 2.21 -6.71 24.88
CA VAL A 81 2.52 -6.26 26.24
C VAL A 81 2.55 -4.75 26.36
N ASN A 82 3.18 -4.08 25.39
CA ASN A 82 3.46 -2.63 25.44
C ASN A 82 2.50 -1.81 24.57
N GLY A 83 1.67 -2.46 23.73
CA GLY A 83 0.80 -1.80 22.74
C GLY A 83 1.49 -1.48 21.42
N GLU A 84 2.82 -1.42 21.40
CA GLU A 84 3.63 -1.19 20.19
C GLU A 84 4.95 -1.96 20.25
N ALA A 85 5.53 -2.24 19.08
CA ALA A 85 6.88 -2.78 18.97
C ALA A 85 7.92 -1.64 18.89
N GLU A 86 9.19 -1.97 19.21
CA GLU A 86 10.30 -1.01 19.11
C GLU A 86 10.68 -0.67 17.65
N ILE A 87 10.17 -1.44 16.68
CA ILE A 87 10.33 -1.19 15.24
C ILE A 87 8.98 -0.99 14.57
N ASP A 88 8.98 -0.41 13.38
CA ASP A 88 7.76 -0.28 12.58
C ASP A 88 7.32 -1.65 12.03
N MET A 89 6.13 -2.11 12.46
CA MET A 89 5.50 -3.35 12.02
C MET A 89 4.36 -3.13 11.00
N ALA A 90 4.13 -1.91 10.53
CA ALA A 90 2.99 -1.58 9.67
C ALA A 90 2.98 -2.38 8.36
N SER A 91 4.16 -2.68 7.80
CA SER A 91 4.27 -3.51 6.58
C SER A 91 3.84 -4.96 6.77
N LEU A 92 3.70 -5.43 8.01
CA LEU A 92 3.23 -6.78 8.35
C LEU A 92 1.81 -6.77 8.93
N ASP A 93 1.29 -5.58 9.30
CA ASP A 93 -0.04 -5.46 9.90
C ASP A 93 -1.12 -5.96 8.91
N PRO A 94 -2.05 -6.84 9.35
CA PRO A 94 -3.14 -7.33 8.50
C PRO A 94 -4.01 -6.21 7.90
N LYS A 95 -4.07 -5.04 8.55
CA LYS A 95 -4.79 -3.86 8.08
C LYS A 95 -4.12 -3.10 6.92
N ARG A 96 -2.93 -3.55 6.47
CA ARG A 96 -2.36 -3.05 5.21
C ARG A 96 -3.22 -3.40 3.99
N TYR A 97 -4.07 -4.42 4.13
CA TYR A 97 -5.11 -4.74 3.16
C TYR A 97 -6.44 -4.11 3.57
N GLY A 98 -7.16 -3.58 2.59
CA GLY A 98 -8.48 -3.00 2.80
C GLY A 98 -9.60 -3.88 2.24
N SER A 99 -10.84 -3.43 2.37
CA SER A 99 -12.03 -4.12 1.84
C SER A 99 -12.04 -4.30 0.31
N TRP A 100 -11.19 -3.61 -0.42
CA TRP A 100 -10.97 -3.76 -1.86
C TRP A 100 -10.26 -5.06 -2.22
N MET A 101 -9.57 -5.69 -1.27
CA MET A 101 -8.89 -6.96 -1.43
C MET A 101 -9.90 -8.11 -1.39
N THR A 102 -10.51 -8.42 -2.52
CA THR A 102 -11.40 -9.57 -2.65
C THR A 102 -10.60 -10.88 -2.67
N THR A 103 -11.27 -12.01 -2.42
CA THR A 103 -10.63 -13.33 -2.50
C THR A 103 -10.01 -13.58 -3.88
N GLU A 104 -10.69 -13.18 -4.96
CA GLU A 104 -10.16 -13.32 -6.32
C GLU A 104 -8.92 -12.45 -6.54
N TYR A 105 -8.96 -11.20 -6.08
CA TYR A 105 -7.79 -10.31 -6.16
C TYR A 105 -6.60 -10.90 -5.40
N ALA A 106 -6.85 -11.36 -4.17
CA ALA A 106 -5.81 -11.98 -3.34
C ALA A 106 -5.22 -13.23 -3.99
N ALA A 107 -6.06 -14.13 -4.52
CA ALA A 107 -5.60 -15.35 -5.19
C ALA A 107 -4.66 -15.05 -6.39
N ARG A 108 -5.09 -14.13 -7.27
CA ARG A 108 -4.29 -13.73 -8.45
C ARG A 108 -2.97 -13.05 -8.07
N LYS A 109 -2.98 -12.23 -7.01
CA LYS A 109 -1.76 -11.60 -6.50
C LYS A 109 -0.84 -12.56 -5.77
N ASN A 110 -1.39 -13.54 -5.06
CA ASN A 110 -0.62 -14.59 -4.40
C ASN A 110 0.12 -15.44 -5.43
N GLU A 111 -0.56 -15.84 -6.51
CA GLU A 111 0.02 -16.60 -7.62
C GLU A 111 1.18 -15.80 -8.25
N GLU A 112 0.93 -14.56 -8.68
CA GLU A 112 1.97 -13.70 -9.24
C GLU A 112 3.15 -13.48 -8.27
N CYS A 113 2.87 -13.27 -6.99
CA CYS A 113 3.92 -13.08 -5.99
C CYS A 113 4.77 -14.33 -5.80
N TYR A 114 4.14 -15.51 -5.79
CA TYR A 114 4.83 -16.78 -5.68
C TYR A 114 5.71 -17.07 -6.91
N ASP A 115 5.19 -16.86 -8.11
CA ASP A 115 5.93 -17.07 -9.36
C ASP A 115 7.20 -16.21 -9.45
N HIS A 116 7.19 -15.05 -8.78
CA HIS A 116 8.30 -14.10 -8.87
C HIS A 116 9.21 -14.08 -7.62
N VAL A 117 8.95 -14.91 -6.62
CA VAL A 117 9.66 -14.82 -5.32
C VAL A 117 11.18 -15.02 -5.42
N TYR A 118 11.64 -15.83 -6.38
CA TYR A 118 13.06 -16.11 -6.62
C TYR A 118 13.63 -15.40 -7.86
N ILE A 119 12.85 -14.53 -8.48
CA ILE A 119 13.29 -13.76 -9.64
C ILE A 119 13.83 -12.42 -9.16
N LEU A 120 14.98 -12.01 -9.70
CA LEU A 120 15.55 -10.71 -9.43
C LEU A 120 14.63 -9.61 -9.96
N HIS A 121 14.18 -8.72 -9.08
CA HIS A 121 13.35 -7.57 -9.43
C HIS A 121 14.21 -6.38 -9.82
N HIS A 122 13.80 -5.71 -10.91
CA HIS A 122 14.36 -4.43 -11.27
C HIS A 122 13.68 -3.30 -10.46
N PRO A 123 14.37 -2.19 -10.17
CA PRO A 123 13.73 -1.00 -9.64
C PRO A 123 12.57 -0.56 -10.54
N ASP A 124 11.48 -0.10 -9.92
CA ASP A 124 10.28 0.37 -10.61
C ASP A 124 9.54 -0.71 -11.46
N GLU A 125 9.82 -1.97 -11.19
CA GLU A 125 9.11 -3.07 -11.84
C GLU A 125 7.67 -3.17 -11.31
N GLU A 126 6.70 -3.01 -12.22
CA GLU A 126 5.29 -3.19 -11.93
C GLU A 126 4.82 -4.57 -12.39
N ARG A 127 4.10 -5.26 -11.52
CA ARG A 127 3.56 -6.59 -11.82
C ARG A 127 2.15 -6.47 -12.36
N PRO A 128 1.79 -7.17 -13.47
CA PRO A 128 0.54 -6.92 -14.20
C PRO A 128 -0.73 -7.45 -13.52
N ALA A 129 -0.66 -8.44 -12.63
CA ALA A 129 -1.86 -9.03 -12.05
C ALA A 129 -2.75 -7.97 -11.39
N CYS A 130 -4.05 -8.08 -11.64
CA CYS A 130 -5.08 -7.20 -11.10
C CYS A 130 -5.03 -5.74 -11.60
N ALA A 131 -4.36 -5.47 -12.73
CA ALA A 131 -4.43 -4.17 -13.38
C ALA A 131 -5.87 -3.84 -13.80
N GLY A 132 -6.27 -2.56 -13.67
CA GLY A 132 -7.58 -2.05 -14.06
C GLY A 132 -8.73 -2.37 -13.10
N LEU A 133 -8.48 -2.99 -11.94
CA LEU A 133 -9.54 -3.37 -10.99
C LEU A 133 -9.91 -2.27 -10.00
N ARG A 134 -9.00 -1.36 -9.68
CA ARG A 134 -9.24 -0.21 -8.81
C ARG A 134 -8.68 1.05 -9.45
N THR A 135 -9.57 1.83 -10.07
CA THR A 135 -9.19 2.94 -10.94
C THR A 135 -9.80 4.27 -10.50
N SER A 136 -9.14 5.36 -10.82
CA SER A 136 -9.67 6.70 -10.62
C SER A 136 -10.74 7.06 -11.66
N PRO A 137 -11.57 8.10 -11.43
CA PRO A 137 -12.51 8.59 -12.44
C PRO A 137 -11.87 9.06 -13.76
N ALA A 138 -10.57 9.34 -13.75
CA ALA A 138 -9.82 9.79 -14.92
C ALA A 138 -9.07 8.66 -15.66
N TYR A 139 -9.15 7.42 -15.18
CA TYR A 139 -8.34 6.30 -15.66
C TYR A 139 -8.37 6.15 -17.20
N ASP A 140 -9.56 6.08 -17.80
CA ASP A 140 -9.68 5.87 -19.25
C ASP A 140 -9.08 7.02 -20.05
N ARG A 141 -9.26 8.28 -19.57
CA ARG A 141 -8.64 9.47 -20.20
C ARG A 141 -7.13 9.46 -20.06
N GLN A 142 -6.62 9.04 -18.91
CA GLN A 142 -5.19 8.91 -18.65
C GLN A 142 -4.59 7.81 -19.54
N LYS A 143 -5.26 6.65 -19.62
CA LYS A 143 -4.86 5.55 -20.50
C LYS A 143 -4.79 6.02 -21.96
N ALA A 144 -5.82 6.72 -22.45
CA ALA A 144 -5.85 7.28 -23.78
C ALA A 144 -4.76 8.34 -24.04
N ALA A 145 -4.29 9.02 -22.99
CA ALA A 145 -3.18 9.98 -23.05
C ALA A 145 -1.79 9.34 -22.95
N GLY A 146 -1.69 8.00 -22.87
CA GLY A 146 -0.42 7.28 -22.78
C GLY A 146 0.10 7.08 -21.36
N ALA A 147 -0.78 7.11 -20.34
CA ALA A 147 -0.37 6.83 -18.98
C ALA A 147 0.18 5.40 -18.83
N GLN A 148 1.35 5.30 -18.23
CA GLN A 148 1.92 4.05 -17.77
C GLN A 148 1.61 3.92 -16.28
N PHE A 149 0.85 2.88 -15.93
CA PHE A 149 0.29 2.74 -14.59
C PHE A 149 1.16 1.87 -13.69
N GLY A 150 1.33 2.33 -12.46
CA GLY A 150 1.76 1.52 -11.32
C GLY A 150 0.62 1.35 -10.32
N ARG A 151 0.82 0.50 -9.31
CA ARG A 151 -0.19 0.20 -8.31
C ARG A 151 0.24 0.54 -6.90
N VAL A 152 -0.63 1.22 -6.18
CA VAL A 152 -0.49 1.47 -4.74
C VAL A 152 -1.79 1.13 -4.05
N ASN A 153 -1.75 0.21 -3.11
CA ASN A 153 -2.94 -0.24 -2.37
C ASN A 153 -4.10 -0.63 -3.30
N GLY A 154 -3.77 -1.37 -4.36
CA GLY A 154 -4.72 -1.78 -5.41
C GLY A 154 -5.13 -0.69 -6.41
N TRP A 155 -4.88 0.59 -6.13
CA TRP A 155 -5.18 1.67 -7.05
C TRP A 155 -4.19 1.71 -8.23
N ASP A 156 -4.70 1.69 -9.44
CA ASP A 156 -3.92 2.04 -10.61
C ASP A 156 -3.75 3.57 -10.65
N ARG A 157 -2.50 4.01 -10.71
CA ARG A 157 -2.17 5.43 -10.82
C ARG A 157 -1.08 5.65 -11.87
N PRO A 158 -1.12 6.75 -12.64
CA PRO A 158 -0.06 7.06 -13.59
C PRO A 158 1.28 7.26 -12.89
N ASN A 159 2.31 6.55 -13.34
CA ASN A 159 3.70 6.81 -12.97
C ASN A 159 4.31 7.87 -13.88
N TYR A 160 4.00 7.81 -15.19
CA TYR A 160 4.39 8.80 -16.18
C TYR A 160 3.50 8.65 -17.44
N PHE A 161 3.57 9.60 -18.35
CA PHE A 161 2.90 9.55 -19.66
C PHE A 161 3.94 9.39 -20.77
N GLY A 162 3.82 8.33 -21.55
CA GLY A 162 4.72 8.00 -22.65
C GLY A 162 3.94 7.69 -23.92
N PRO A 163 4.64 7.37 -25.05
CA PRO A 163 3.96 6.91 -26.24
C PRO A 163 3.16 5.64 -25.93
N LEU A 164 2.01 5.52 -26.59
CA LEU A 164 1.24 4.29 -26.64
C LEU A 164 2.00 3.33 -27.58
N ASP A 165 3.00 2.64 -27.07
CA ASP A 165 3.62 1.55 -27.81
C ASP A 165 2.58 0.45 -28.01
N ALA A 166 2.49 -0.08 -29.22
CA ALA A 166 1.46 -1.03 -29.63
C ALA A 166 1.55 -2.38 -28.88
N ASP A 167 2.63 -2.63 -28.18
CA ASP A 167 2.82 -3.78 -27.32
C ASP A 167 2.41 -3.41 -25.87
N GLU A 168 1.21 -3.85 -25.50
CA GLU A 168 0.72 -3.81 -24.10
C GLU A 168 1.59 -4.66 -23.14
N ASN A 169 2.58 -5.34 -23.66
CA ASN A 169 3.55 -6.10 -22.91
C ASN A 169 4.60 -5.16 -22.35
N PHE A 170 4.76 -5.17 -21.07
CA PHE A 170 5.92 -4.61 -20.38
C PHE A 170 7.19 -4.99 -21.15
N ASP A 171 7.74 -4.04 -21.89
CA ASP A 171 8.99 -4.24 -22.59
C ASP A 171 10.08 -4.51 -21.53
N HIS A 172 10.48 -5.78 -21.40
CA HIS A 172 11.55 -6.19 -20.50
C HIS A 172 12.83 -5.38 -20.70
N ASP A 173 13.05 -4.86 -21.90
CA ASP A 173 14.20 -4.00 -22.23
C ASP A 173 14.11 -2.58 -21.59
N SER A 174 12.95 -2.20 -21.05
CA SER A 174 12.81 -0.95 -20.30
C SER A 174 13.28 -1.07 -18.85
N ARG A 175 13.36 -2.28 -18.31
CA ARG A 175 13.77 -2.55 -16.93
C ARG A 175 15.28 -2.43 -16.80
N SER A 176 15.73 -1.71 -15.78
CA SER A 176 17.14 -1.47 -15.58
C SER A 176 17.44 -1.07 -14.14
N PHE A 177 18.63 -1.44 -13.62
CA PHE A 177 19.19 -0.87 -12.39
C PHE A 177 19.72 0.56 -12.59
N ARG A 178 19.66 1.08 -13.80
CA ARG A 178 19.93 2.48 -14.15
C ARG A 178 18.61 3.20 -14.45
N ARG A 179 18.69 4.44 -14.94
CA ARG A 179 17.52 5.18 -15.40
C ARG A 179 16.89 4.47 -16.61
N GLY A 180 15.64 4.02 -16.46
CA GLY A 180 14.87 3.37 -17.51
C GLY A 180 14.33 4.35 -18.56
N LYS A 181 13.59 3.86 -19.56
CA LYS A 181 12.95 4.66 -20.60
C LYS A 181 12.00 5.75 -20.06
N TRP A 182 11.38 5.49 -18.88
CA TRP A 182 10.49 6.42 -18.19
C TRP A 182 11.13 7.76 -17.84
N TRP A 183 12.45 7.79 -17.62
CA TRP A 183 13.17 8.98 -17.13
C TRP A 183 12.97 10.21 -18.02
N LYS A 184 13.05 10.04 -19.32
CA LYS A 184 12.87 11.14 -20.27
C LYS A 184 11.48 11.79 -20.13
N TYR A 185 10.44 10.96 -20.05
CA TYR A 185 9.05 11.42 -19.94
C TYR A 185 8.79 12.10 -18.60
N ALA A 186 9.24 11.53 -17.51
CA ALA A 186 9.12 12.12 -16.18
C ALA A 186 9.86 13.48 -16.08
N VAL A 187 11.02 13.62 -16.73
CA VAL A 187 11.75 14.90 -16.81
C VAL A 187 10.97 15.93 -17.61
N ASP A 188 10.40 15.55 -18.74
CA ASP A 188 9.62 16.45 -19.59
C ASP A 188 8.34 16.92 -18.88
N GLU A 189 7.65 16.03 -18.16
CA GLU A 189 6.50 16.36 -17.31
C GLU A 189 6.90 17.33 -16.18
N ALA A 190 8.01 17.07 -15.49
CA ALA A 190 8.50 17.95 -14.43
C ALA A 190 8.82 19.36 -14.94
N LYS A 191 9.39 19.49 -16.16
CA LYS A 191 9.63 20.78 -16.81
C LYS A 191 8.31 21.47 -17.17
N ALA A 192 7.36 20.73 -17.75
CA ALA A 192 6.04 21.26 -18.10
C ALA A 192 5.30 21.84 -16.89
N ILE A 193 5.38 21.17 -15.73
CA ILE A 193 4.81 21.67 -14.48
C ILE A 193 5.55 22.93 -14.01
N ARG A 194 6.88 22.94 -14.03
CA ARG A 194 7.68 24.08 -13.58
C ARG A 194 7.51 25.34 -14.41
N GLU A 195 7.29 25.20 -15.70
CA GLU A 195 7.17 26.32 -16.65
C GLU A 195 5.72 26.68 -16.99
N GLY A 196 4.81 25.75 -16.74
CA GLY A 196 3.40 25.84 -17.12
C GLY A 196 2.44 25.48 -15.99
N VAL A 197 1.72 24.40 -16.21
CA VAL A 197 0.77 23.82 -15.27
C VAL A 197 0.65 22.31 -15.53
N GLY A 198 0.56 21.53 -14.47
CA GLY A 198 0.25 20.10 -14.50
C GLY A 198 -0.96 19.74 -13.66
N LEU A 199 -1.67 18.72 -14.07
CA LEU A 199 -2.76 18.09 -13.33
C LEU A 199 -2.31 16.69 -12.91
N ILE A 200 -2.30 16.43 -11.61
CA ILE A 200 -1.82 15.18 -11.03
C ILE A 200 -3.02 14.48 -10.40
N ASP A 201 -3.24 13.22 -10.74
CA ASP A 201 -4.26 12.38 -10.11
C ASP A 201 -3.77 11.92 -8.74
N ALA A 202 -4.39 12.45 -7.71
CA ALA A 202 -4.15 12.13 -6.30
C ALA A 202 -5.30 11.31 -5.68
N THR A 203 -6.16 10.71 -6.51
CA THR A 203 -7.35 9.97 -6.06
C THR A 203 -7.00 8.79 -5.14
N ALA A 204 -5.83 8.19 -5.30
CA ALA A 204 -5.37 7.07 -4.48
C ALA A 204 -5.06 7.43 -3.01
N PHE A 205 -5.01 8.70 -2.64
CA PHE A 205 -4.83 9.09 -1.24
C PHE A 205 -6.03 8.66 -0.38
N THR A 206 -5.75 8.29 0.87
CA THR A 206 -6.77 8.04 1.88
C THR A 206 -7.46 9.34 2.28
N LYS A 207 -8.78 9.29 2.46
CA LYS A 207 -9.60 10.46 2.76
C LYS A 207 -10.58 10.16 3.88
N HIS A 208 -10.56 10.96 4.94
CA HIS A 208 -11.51 10.88 6.04
C HIS A 208 -12.22 12.22 6.26
N VAL A 209 -13.51 12.13 6.60
CA VAL A 209 -14.25 13.25 7.19
C VAL A 209 -14.37 12.97 8.68
N VAL A 210 -13.95 13.92 9.50
CA VAL A 210 -14.07 13.90 10.95
C VAL A 210 -14.96 15.07 11.36
N LYS A 211 -16.09 14.78 12.01
CA LYS A 211 -17.05 15.81 12.40
C LYS A 211 -17.75 15.47 13.72
N GLY A 212 -18.40 16.47 14.29
CA GLY A 212 -19.14 16.34 15.54
C GLY A 212 -18.64 17.26 16.64
N PRO A 213 -19.38 17.43 17.74
CA PRO A 213 -19.05 18.37 18.82
C PRO A 213 -17.65 18.21 19.39
N GLY A 214 -17.16 16.96 19.46
CA GLY A 214 -15.84 16.63 19.99
C GLY A 214 -14.69 16.72 18.98
N ALA A 215 -14.98 16.90 17.66
CA ALA A 215 -14.00 16.75 16.60
C ALA A 215 -12.79 17.70 16.72
N THR A 216 -13.02 18.95 17.10
CA THR A 216 -11.94 19.93 17.25
C THR A 216 -11.01 19.58 18.40
N GLN A 217 -11.56 19.25 19.58
CA GLN A 217 -10.74 18.89 20.75
C GLN A 217 -9.98 17.59 20.52
N PHE A 218 -10.64 16.60 19.89
CA PHE A 218 -10.03 15.33 19.52
C PHE A 218 -8.86 15.53 18.57
N LEU A 219 -9.03 16.26 17.47
CA LEU A 219 -7.97 16.45 16.48
C LEU A 219 -6.82 17.30 17.00
N ASP A 220 -7.08 18.26 17.91
CA ASP A 220 -6.04 19.05 18.58
C ASP A 220 -5.19 18.18 19.51
N TRP A 221 -5.80 17.16 20.14
CA TRP A 221 -5.09 16.15 20.92
C TRP A 221 -4.41 15.09 20.04
N PHE A 222 -5.07 14.65 18.96
CA PHE A 222 -4.61 13.54 18.14
C PHE A 222 -3.44 13.90 17.23
N THR A 223 -3.35 15.17 16.79
CA THR A 223 -2.32 15.66 15.89
C THR A 223 -1.34 16.60 16.57
N CYS A 224 -0.07 16.56 16.15
CA CYS A 224 0.99 17.32 16.84
C CYS A 224 1.09 18.80 16.44
N ASN A 225 0.50 19.21 15.31
CA ASN A 225 0.55 20.59 14.85
C ASN A 225 -0.76 21.32 15.16
N LYS A 226 -0.66 22.65 15.28
CA LYS A 226 -1.84 23.52 15.48
C LYS A 226 -2.86 23.31 14.36
N LEU A 227 -4.12 23.14 14.74
CA LEU A 227 -5.23 22.98 13.78
C LEU A 227 -5.39 24.24 12.91
N PRO A 228 -5.80 24.09 11.64
CA PRO A 228 -6.06 25.21 10.76
C PRO A 228 -7.29 26.03 11.22
N LYS A 229 -7.33 27.30 10.85
CA LYS A 229 -8.55 28.12 10.95
C LYS A 229 -9.59 27.61 9.95
N VAL A 230 -10.87 27.85 10.21
CA VAL A 230 -11.96 27.52 9.27
C VAL A 230 -11.64 28.07 7.87
N GLY A 231 -11.81 27.23 6.85
CA GLY A 231 -11.47 27.52 5.46
C GLY A 231 -9.98 27.45 5.12
N ARG A 232 -9.14 26.91 6.04
CA ARG A 232 -7.69 26.78 5.85
C ARG A 232 -7.25 25.32 5.91
N ILE A 233 -6.01 25.11 5.50
CA ILE A 233 -5.35 23.82 5.38
C ILE A 233 -3.98 23.87 6.07
N ASN A 234 -3.61 22.79 6.76
CA ASN A 234 -2.28 22.59 7.35
C ASN A 234 -1.78 21.18 7.07
N LEU A 235 -0.47 20.99 7.14
CA LEU A 235 0.15 19.69 7.27
C LEU A 235 0.35 19.36 8.75
N THR A 236 0.06 18.15 9.16
CA THR A 236 0.21 17.67 10.54
C THR A 236 0.54 16.19 10.60
N TYR A 237 0.88 15.70 11.77
CA TYR A 237 1.26 14.30 12.01
C TYR A 237 0.51 13.74 13.21
N ALA A 238 0.17 12.45 13.15
CA ALA A 238 -0.12 11.66 14.34
C ALA A 238 1.14 10.92 14.76
N LEU A 239 1.36 10.82 16.06
CA LEU A 239 2.55 10.22 16.65
C LEU A 239 2.21 8.93 17.40
N THR A 240 3.20 8.05 17.54
CA THR A 240 3.15 6.90 18.43
C THR A 240 3.35 7.34 19.88
N GLY A 241 3.15 6.44 20.84
CA GLY A 241 3.41 6.69 22.25
C GLY A 241 4.87 7.03 22.54
N SER A 242 5.81 6.55 21.73
CA SER A 242 7.25 6.87 21.80
C SER A 242 7.62 8.19 21.12
N GLY A 243 6.66 8.89 20.46
CA GLY A 243 6.88 10.16 19.79
C GLY A 243 7.41 10.06 18.35
N THR A 244 7.42 8.87 17.77
CA THR A 244 7.75 8.67 16.36
C THR A 244 6.54 8.97 15.46
N THR A 245 6.79 9.38 14.22
CA THR A 245 5.72 9.66 13.25
C THR A 245 5.01 8.36 12.87
N ARG A 246 3.69 8.32 13.11
CA ARG A 246 2.83 7.21 12.68
C ARG A 246 2.21 7.49 11.32
N THR A 247 1.62 8.65 11.13
CA THR A 247 0.95 9.05 9.89
C THR A 247 1.04 10.55 9.69
N GLU A 248 1.21 10.97 8.44
CA GLU A 248 1.11 12.36 8.02
C GLU A 248 -0.30 12.65 7.50
N TYR A 249 -0.88 13.77 7.90
CA TYR A 249 -2.16 14.27 7.42
C TYR A 249 -2.04 15.65 6.81
N THR A 250 -2.64 15.82 5.65
CA THR A 250 -3.12 17.13 5.20
C THR A 250 -4.50 17.33 5.81
N ILE A 251 -4.65 18.32 6.67
CA ILE A 251 -5.89 18.60 7.39
C ILE A 251 -6.53 19.89 6.89
N VAL A 252 -7.78 19.80 6.43
CA VAL A 252 -8.61 20.93 6.00
C VAL A 252 -9.71 21.12 7.04
N ARG A 253 -9.95 22.36 7.48
CA ARG A 253 -11.05 22.69 8.37
C ARG A 253 -12.19 23.33 7.59
N ASN A 254 -13.24 22.56 7.32
CA ASN A 254 -14.41 22.99 6.55
C ASN A 254 -15.40 23.81 7.38
N GLY A 255 -15.48 23.52 8.67
CA GLY A 255 -16.40 24.18 9.62
C GLY A 255 -15.80 24.20 11.03
N GLU A 256 -16.56 24.70 12.00
CA GLU A 256 -16.07 24.77 13.39
C GLU A 256 -15.68 23.39 13.93
N ASN A 257 -16.48 22.36 13.64
CA ASN A 257 -16.29 21.00 14.09
C ASN A 257 -16.37 20.00 12.91
N GLU A 258 -15.86 20.39 11.72
CA GLU A 258 -15.82 19.56 10.52
C GLU A 258 -14.50 19.69 9.84
N TYR A 259 -13.86 18.54 9.63
CA TYR A 259 -12.52 18.41 9.08
C TYR A 259 -12.47 17.37 7.99
N TYR A 260 -11.60 17.63 7.01
CA TYR A 260 -11.26 16.68 5.96
C TYR A 260 -9.77 16.37 6.05
N LEU A 261 -9.44 15.10 6.21
CA LEU A 261 -8.08 14.59 6.37
C LEU A 261 -7.68 13.80 5.14
N VAL A 262 -6.49 14.04 4.65
CA VAL A 262 -5.87 13.28 3.57
C VAL A 262 -4.57 12.67 4.07
N SER A 263 -4.39 11.37 3.89
CA SER A 263 -3.16 10.63 4.24
C SER A 263 -2.72 9.68 3.12
N ALA A 264 -1.62 8.96 3.34
CA ALA A 264 -1.05 8.07 2.34
C ALA A 264 -2.02 6.96 1.92
N GLY A 265 -2.18 6.76 0.62
CA GLY A 265 -3.10 5.76 0.04
C GLY A 265 -2.77 4.32 0.40
N ALA A 266 -1.51 4.03 0.72
CA ALA A 266 -1.07 2.69 1.11
C ALA A 266 -1.66 2.20 2.44
N TRP A 267 -2.12 3.10 3.31
CA TRP A 267 -2.45 2.80 4.70
C TRP A 267 -3.93 3.03 5.05
N THR A 268 -4.83 3.04 4.07
CA THR A 268 -6.25 3.41 4.28
C THR A 268 -6.92 2.68 5.45
N ALA A 269 -6.87 1.36 5.49
CA ALA A 269 -7.53 0.59 6.57
C ALA A 269 -6.79 0.73 7.91
N TYR A 270 -5.47 0.82 7.86
CA TYR A 270 -4.62 1.02 9.03
C TYR A 270 -4.87 2.38 9.69
N ASP A 271 -4.89 3.45 8.90
CA ASP A 271 -5.18 4.82 9.38
C ASP A 271 -6.61 4.93 9.88
N SER A 272 -7.58 4.31 9.19
CA SER A 272 -8.98 4.29 9.59
C SER A 272 -9.19 3.62 10.94
N ASP A 273 -8.52 2.49 11.19
CA ASP A 273 -8.59 1.77 12.46
C ASP A 273 -7.99 2.60 13.60
N TYR A 274 -6.81 3.19 13.35
CA TYR A 274 -6.12 4.01 14.33
C TYR A 274 -6.93 5.24 14.73
N LEU A 275 -7.45 5.97 13.75
CA LEU A 275 -8.24 7.18 13.96
C LEU A 275 -9.53 6.87 14.72
N ARG A 276 -10.25 5.78 14.35
CA ARG A 276 -11.49 5.37 15.03
C ARG A 276 -11.25 4.92 16.46
N LYS A 277 -10.24 4.08 16.72
CA LYS A 277 -9.90 3.65 18.06
C LYS A 277 -9.55 4.80 18.99
N ALA A 278 -8.73 5.72 18.48
CA ALA A 278 -8.37 6.92 19.25
C ALA A 278 -9.60 7.78 19.58
N ALA A 279 -10.55 7.92 18.64
CA ALA A 279 -11.78 8.66 18.88
C ALA A 279 -12.71 7.93 19.86
N GLU A 280 -12.84 6.62 19.78
CA GLU A 280 -13.61 5.78 20.73
C GLU A 280 -13.04 5.90 22.15
N ASP A 281 -11.74 5.77 22.32
CA ASP A 281 -11.05 5.86 23.60
C ASP A 281 -11.21 7.25 24.26
N LYS A 282 -11.37 8.29 23.46
CA LYS A 282 -11.50 9.68 23.88
C LYS A 282 -12.93 10.23 23.87
N ALA A 283 -13.92 9.42 23.49
CA ALA A 283 -15.32 9.87 23.38
C ALA A 283 -15.88 10.38 24.71
N ALA A 284 -15.51 9.76 25.84
CA ALA A 284 -15.94 10.21 27.15
C ALA A 284 -15.35 11.59 27.56
N GLU A 285 -14.17 11.94 27.04
CA GLU A 285 -13.47 13.20 27.34
C GLU A 285 -13.93 14.33 26.41
N PHE A 286 -14.03 14.04 25.09
CA PHE A 286 -14.25 15.09 24.07
C PHE A 286 -15.69 15.11 23.53
N GLY A 287 -16.49 14.10 23.85
CA GLY A 287 -17.85 13.96 23.32
C GLY A 287 -17.92 13.24 21.99
N TYR A 288 -19.07 13.34 21.33
CA TYR A 288 -19.35 12.59 20.12
C TYR A 288 -18.52 13.04 18.91
N ILE A 289 -17.91 12.04 18.23
CA ILE A 289 -17.09 12.22 17.05
C ILE A 289 -17.51 11.21 16.00
N GLU A 290 -17.80 11.70 14.80
CA GLU A 290 -18.07 10.87 13.61
C GLU A 290 -16.82 10.84 12.73
N ILE A 291 -16.47 9.64 12.27
CA ILE A 291 -15.38 9.41 11.31
C ILE A 291 -15.88 8.62 10.13
N HIS A 292 -15.79 9.20 8.95
CA HIS A 292 -16.21 8.58 7.70
C HIS A 292 -15.01 8.42 6.77
N ASP A 293 -14.75 7.18 6.36
CA ASP A 293 -13.85 6.91 5.24
C ASP A 293 -14.56 7.23 3.91
N VAL A 294 -14.09 8.25 3.23
CA VAL A 294 -14.61 8.71 1.93
C VAL A 294 -13.64 8.47 0.79
N THR A 295 -12.66 7.60 1.00
CA THR A 295 -11.58 7.30 0.05
C THR A 295 -12.09 6.91 -1.32
N ASN A 296 -13.12 6.06 -1.38
CA ASN A 296 -13.69 5.59 -2.64
C ASN A 296 -14.81 6.48 -3.20
N GLN A 297 -15.18 7.55 -2.50
CA GLN A 297 -16.31 8.40 -2.90
C GLN A 297 -15.87 9.63 -3.69
N TRP A 298 -14.63 10.10 -3.50
CA TRP A 298 -14.15 11.35 -4.06
C TRP A 298 -12.85 11.15 -4.85
N GLY A 299 -12.85 11.60 -6.11
CA GLY A 299 -11.64 11.81 -6.87
C GLY A 299 -10.92 13.08 -6.41
N VAL A 300 -9.59 13.03 -6.39
CA VAL A 300 -8.74 14.17 -6.00
C VAL A 300 -7.73 14.44 -7.11
N PHE A 301 -7.67 15.69 -7.54
CA PHE A 301 -6.69 16.16 -8.50
C PHE A 301 -5.91 17.33 -7.92
N ALA A 302 -4.59 17.24 -7.98
CA ALA A 302 -3.71 18.34 -7.63
C ALA A 302 -3.35 19.10 -8.91
N ILE A 303 -3.55 20.41 -8.90
CA ILE A 303 -3.10 21.30 -9.99
C ILE A 303 -1.93 22.14 -9.51
N ALA A 304 -0.82 22.10 -10.22
CA ALA A 304 0.42 22.76 -9.84
C ALA A 304 1.10 23.46 -11.02
N GLY A 305 1.83 24.53 -10.73
CA GLY A 305 2.62 25.28 -11.71
C GLY A 305 2.28 26.76 -11.76
N PRO A 306 3.15 27.60 -12.35
CA PRO A 306 3.00 29.07 -12.36
C PRO A 306 1.75 29.55 -13.12
N LYS A 307 1.23 28.77 -14.04
CA LYS A 307 0.03 29.11 -14.84
C LYS A 307 -1.28 28.56 -14.26
N THR A 308 -1.26 27.99 -13.06
CA THR A 308 -2.44 27.37 -12.40
C THR A 308 -3.62 28.36 -12.33
N ARG A 309 -3.42 29.59 -11.91
CA ARG A 309 -4.49 30.59 -11.86
C ARG A 309 -5.14 30.86 -13.20
N SER A 310 -4.35 30.93 -14.25
CA SER A 310 -4.85 31.21 -15.61
C SER A 310 -5.74 30.07 -16.14
N VAL A 311 -5.56 28.86 -15.64
CA VAL A 311 -6.41 27.72 -15.99
C VAL A 311 -7.69 27.74 -15.15
N LEU A 312 -7.59 27.97 -13.84
CA LEU A 312 -8.73 27.95 -12.92
C LEU A 312 -9.68 29.16 -13.10
N SER A 313 -9.22 30.24 -13.72
CA SER A 313 -10.04 31.44 -13.98
C SER A 313 -10.85 31.38 -15.29
N LYS A 314 -10.71 30.33 -16.08
CA LYS A 314 -11.50 30.06 -17.29
C LYS A 314 -12.72 29.22 -16.95
#